data_487d819d06ba6ed63eaedb2a75d61bc6
#
_entry.id   487d819d06ba6ed63eaedb2a75d61bc6
#
_cell.length_a   1.000
_cell.length_b   1.000
_cell.length_c   1.000
_cell.angle_alpha   90.00
_cell.angle_beta   90.00
_cell.angle_gamma   90.00
#
_symmetry.space_group_name_H-M   'P 1'
#
loop_
_entity.id
_entity.type
_entity.pdbx_description
1 polymer ?
#
loop_
_entity_poly.entity_id
_entity_poly.type
_entity_poly.pdbx_seq_one_letter_code
_entity_poly.pdbx_strand_id
1 'polypeptide(L)'
;MIRVIQVGYGYWGESWVQYLRDDPNFELAALVVRTEETLQKARVKWKLPNSICFTDYDEALKLDADLVIIVMPHYAHIEFARKAVEAGKNVLIEKPLCDDMDEAKEFAKWMRGRSERVFVSHNYRYREELWRVRSGIESGELGQLEFVELDYRAGMTTDPNEHIWNIQGWRGRQVCMQVYEVCIHHFDMFRFLTRSNAKSVYALGWNPE
;
A
#
# COMPACT_ATOMS: atom_id res chain seq x y z
N MET A 1 20.35 9.84 1.85
CA MET A 1 18.94 10.29 1.86
C MET A 1 18.27 9.64 0.65
N ILE A 2 17.14 8.98 0.84
CA ILE A 2 16.39 8.30 -0.24
C ILE A 2 15.45 9.33 -0.88
N ARG A 3 15.59 9.51 -2.19
CA ARG A 3 14.79 10.46 -2.97
C ARG A 3 13.54 9.75 -3.51
N VAL A 4 12.38 10.29 -3.20
CA VAL A 4 11.09 9.62 -3.40
C VAL A 4 10.18 10.42 -4.34
N ILE A 5 9.64 9.75 -5.34
CA ILE A 5 8.49 10.22 -6.13
C ILE A 5 7.24 9.61 -5.51
N GLN A 6 6.32 10.41 -5.03
CA GLN A 6 5.02 9.93 -4.56
C GLN A 6 3.96 10.12 -5.64
N VAL A 7 3.19 9.07 -5.93
CA VAL A 7 2.08 9.09 -6.88
C VAL A 7 0.77 8.86 -6.14
N GLY A 8 -0.10 9.86 -6.21
CA GLY A 8 -1.39 9.86 -5.52
C GLY A 8 -1.38 10.70 -4.24
N TYR A 9 -2.50 11.42 -4.04
CA TYR A 9 -2.72 12.30 -2.90
C TYR A 9 -4.20 12.22 -2.47
N GLY A 10 -4.59 11.04 -2.01
CA GLY A 10 -5.82 10.79 -1.27
C GLY A 10 -5.53 10.77 0.24
N TYR A 11 -6.44 10.19 1.01
CA TYR A 11 -6.30 10.06 2.46
C TYR A 11 -4.93 9.48 2.89
N TRP A 12 -4.56 8.32 2.36
CA TRP A 12 -3.25 7.72 2.65
C TRP A 12 -2.09 8.45 2.00
N GLY A 13 -2.30 9.03 0.81
CA GLY A 13 -1.27 9.82 0.14
C GLY A 13 -0.86 11.06 0.93
N GLU A 14 -1.79 11.66 1.64
CA GLU A 14 -1.51 12.77 2.54
C GLU A 14 -0.63 12.33 3.72
N SER A 15 -0.94 11.18 4.33
CA SER A 15 -0.12 10.60 5.39
C SER A 15 1.30 10.28 4.92
N TRP A 16 1.44 9.76 3.70
CA TRP A 16 2.76 9.50 3.11
C TRP A 16 3.59 10.77 2.92
N VAL A 17 2.98 11.88 2.45
CA VAL A 17 3.70 13.17 2.38
C VAL A 17 4.21 13.59 3.75
N GLN A 18 3.40 13.41 4.80
CA GLN A 18 3.82 13.72 6.16
C GLN A 18 5.01 12.86 6.59
N TYR A 19 4.91 11.52 6.43
CA TYR A 19 5.99 10.61 6.84
C TYR A 19 7.31 10.91 6.13
N LEU A 20 7.27 11.18 4.82
CA LEU A 20 8.46 11.50 4.05
C LEU A 20 9.11 12.82 4.48
N ARG A 21 8.34 13.75 5.04
CA ARG A 21 8.85 15.03 5.54
C ARG A 21 9.36 14.95 6.97
N ASP A 22 8.77 14.08 7.76
CA ASP A 22 9.12 13.94 9.18
C ASP A 22 10.38 13.10 9.39
N ASP A 23 10.72 12.21 8.44
CA ASP A 23 11.91 11.37 8.51
C ASP A 23 13.07 11.94 7.68
N PRO A 24 14.20 12.34 8.31
CA PRO A 24 15.33 12.96 7.62
C PRO A 24 16.07 12.02 6.66
N ASN A 25 15.77 10.73 6.66
CA ASN A 25 16.33 9.78 5.72
C ASN A 25 15.68 9.87 4.33
N PHE A 26 14.55 10.56 4.20
CA PHE A 26 13.80 10.69 2.95
C PHE A 26 13.74 12.14 2.46
N GLU A 27 13.65 12.29 1.14
CA GLU A 27 13.37 13.54 0.44
C GLU A 27 12.19 13.31 -0.51
N LEU A 28 11.13 14.09 -0.39
CA LEU A 28 10.06 14.13 -1.39
C LEU A 28 10.58 14.86 -2.65
N ALA A 29 11.06 14.09 -3.62
CA ALA A 29 11.60 14.61 -4.88
C ALA A 29 10.49 15.04 -5.85
N ALA A 30 9.33 14.34 -5.81
CA ALA A 30 8.14 14.75 -6.56
C ALA A 30 6.86 14.26 -5.90
N LEU A 31 5.80 15.07 -6.04
CA LEU A 31 4.41 14.68 -5.82
C LEU A 31 3.67 14.69 -7.15
N VAL A 32 3.14 13.53 -7.54
CA VAL A 32 2.36 13.37 -8.77
C VAL A 32 0.90 13.14 -8.41
N VAL A 33 0.01 13.93 -8.97
CA VAL A 33 -1.45 13.80 -8.80
C VAL A 33 -2.19 14.02 -10.11
N ARG A 34 -3.40 13.49 -10.21
CA ARG A 34 -4.16 13.51 -11.46
C ARG A 34 -4.63 14.90 -11.90
N THR A 35 -4.93 15.82 -10.96
CA THR A 35 -5.56 17.10 -11.26
C THR A 35 -4.81 18.26 -10.62
N GLU A 36 -4.74 19.39 -11.33
CA GLU A 36 -4.13 20.61 -10.83
C GLU A 36 -4.82 21.12 -9.54
N GLU A 37 -6.13 20.94 -9.41
CA GLU A 37 -6.85 21.31 -8.19
C GLU A 37 -6.32 20.54 -6.97
N THR A 38 -6.13 19.23 -7.09
CA THR A 38 -5.58 18.40 -6.01
C THR A 38 -4.13 18.78 -5.72
N LEU A 39 -3.35 19.04 -6.77
CA LEU A 39 -1.96 19.48 -6.65
C LEU A 39 -1.87 20.79 -5.89
N GLN A 40 -2.72 21.77 -6.22
CA GLN A 40 -2.75 23.07 -5.54
C GLN A 40 -3.12 22.92 -4.05
N LYS A 41 -4.08 22.06 -3.71
CA LYS A 41 -4.41 21.76 -2.31
C LYS A 41 -3.21 21.21 -1.54
N ALA A 42 -2.50 20.25 -2.12
CA ALA A 42 -1.30 19.68 -1.51
C ALA A 42 -0.18 20.74 -1.37
N ARG A 43 0.06 21.54 -2.40
CA ARG A 43 1.05 22.61 -2.39
C ARG A 43 0.82 23.61 -1.27
N VAL A 44 -0.40 24.09 -1.13
CA VAL A 44 -0.76 25.05 -0.09
C VAL A 44 -0.58 24.44 1.29
N LYS A 45 -1.14 23.26 1.50
CA LYS A 45 -1.09 22.57 2.79
C LYS A 45 0.33 22.28 3.25
N TRP A 46 1.16 21.76 2.35
CA TRP A 46 2.51 21.29 2.67
C TRP A 46 3.61 22.30 2.29
N LYS A 47 3.24 23.46 1.74
CA LYS A 47 4.19 24.49 1.26
C LYS A 47 5.22 23.91 0.28
N LEU A 48 4.72 23.09 -0.67
CA LEU A 48 5.60 22.45 -1.65
C LEU A 48 5.99 23.43 -2.75
N PRO A 49 7.26 23.46 -3.18
CA PRO A 49 7.68 24.25 -4.34
C PRO A 49 7.10 23.69 -5.63
N ASN A 50 6.89 24.54 -6.63
CA ASN A 50 6.35 24.11 -7.92
C ASN A 50 7.22 23.07 -8.62
N SER A 51 8.53 23.12 -8.40
CA SER A 51 9.51 22.25 -9.05
C SER A 51 9.36 20.75 -8.73
N ILE A 52 8.64 20.41 -7.65
CA ILE A 52 8.40 19.01 -7.27
C ILE A 52 6.94 18.60 -7.44
N CYS A 53 6.12 19.42 -8.09
CA CYS A 53 4.69 19.20 -8.24
C CYS A 53 4.35 18.85 -9.69
N PHE A 54 3.78 17.68 -9.93
CA PHE A 54 3.53 17.16 -11.27
C PHE A 54 2.10 16.65 -11.43
N THR A 55 1.54 16.85 -12.62
CA THR A 55 0.33 16.14 -13.07
C THR A 55 0.65 15.08 -14.12
N ASP A 56 1.88 15.08 -14.64
CA ASP A 56 2.40 14.09 -15.56
C ASP A 56 3.41 13.16 -14.85
N TYR A 57 3.08 11.89 -14.81
CA TYR A 57 3.92 10.89 -14.16
C TYR A 57 5.20 10.59 -14.95
N ASP A 58 5.11 10.56 -16.28
CA ASP A 58 6.25 10.24 -17.13
C ASP A 58 7.31 11.38 -17.06
N GLU A 59 6.89 12.62 -16.85
CA GLU A 59 7.82 13.73 -16.56
C GLU A 59 8.47 13.58 -15.18
N ALA A 60 7.71 13.21 -14.16
CA ALA A 60 8.27 12.99 -12.82
C ALA A 60 9.27 11.83 -12.79
N LEU A 61 9.07 10.77 -13.57
CA LEU A 61 9.98 9.63 -13.66
C LEU A 61 11.36 9.98 -14.22
N LYS A 62 11.51 11.09 -14.92
CA LYS A 62 12.82 11.58 -15.42
C LYS A 62 13.71 12.14 -14.32
N LEU A 63 13.14 12.43 -13.15
CA LEU A 63 13.91 12.93 -12.02
C LEU A 63 14.86 11.84 -11.50
N ASP A 64 15.98 12.29 -10.98
CA ASP A 64 16.85 11.44 -10.18
C ASP A 64 16.17 11.13 -8.84
N ALA A 65 15.68 9.89 -8.70
CA ALA A 65 15.01 9.37 -7.53
C ALA A 65 15.26 7.87 -7.37
N ASP A 66 15.25 7.40 -6.13
CA ASP A 66 15.57 6.02 -5.77
C ASP A 66 14.32 5.14 -5.68
N LEU A 67 13.20 5.75 -5.32
CA LEU A 67 11.96 5.06 -4.96
C LEU A 67 10.74 5.79 -5.50
N VAL A 68 9.78 5.03 -5.98
CA VAL A 68 8.42 5.51 -6.27
C VAL A 68 7.46 4.90 -5.26
N ILE A 69 6.68 5.74 -4.57
CA ILE A 69 5.57 5.30 -3.70
C ILE A 69 4.26 5.51 -4.44
N ILE A 70 3.50 4.42 -4.63
CA ILE A 70 2.24 4.42 -5.37
C ILE A 70 1.09 4.32 -4.37
N VAL A 71 0.28 5.37 -4.29
CA VAL A 71 -0.87 5.51 -3.37
C VAL A 71 -2.11 5.87 -4.17
N MET A 72 -2.56 4.93 -4.97
CA MET A 72 -3.64 5.08 -5.95
C MET A 72 -4.73 4.01 -5.73
N PRO A 73 -5.83 4.04 -6.47
CA PRO A 73 -6.76 2.92 -6.55
C PRO A 73 -6.08 1.65 -7.11
N HIS A 74 -6.46 0.48 -6.60
CA HIS A 74 -5.80 -0.80 -6.83
C HIS A 74 -5.62 -1.16 -8.30
N TYR A 75 -6.61 -0.85 -9.13
CA TYR A 75 -6.59 -1.14 -10.58
C TYR A 75 -5.49 -0.42 -11.36
N ALA A 76 -4.87 0.60 -10.77
CA ALA A 76 -3.80 1.36 -11.42
C ALA A 76 -2.40 0.98 -10.91
N HIS A 77 -2.30 0.20 -9.84
CA HIS A 77 -1.04 -0.07 -9.17
C HIS A 77 0.03 -0.69 -10.07
N ILE A 78 -0.33 -1.75 -10.80
CA ILE A 78 0.63 -2.50 -11.62
C ILE A 78 1.09 -1.69 -12.83
N GLU A 79 0.19 -0.95 -13.49
CA GLU A 79 0.58 -0.09 -14.61
C GLU A 79 1.65 0.92 -14.19
N PHE A 80 1.39 1.64 -13.09
CA PHE A 80 2.32 2.66 -12.59
C PHE A 80 3.62 2.06 -12.06
N ALA A 81 3.54 0.87 -11.44
CA ALA A 81 4.72 0.16 -10.97
C ALA A 81 5.62 -0.29 -12.14
N ARG A 82 5.04 -0.78 -13.24
CA ARG A 82 5.81 -1.14 -14.45
C ARG A 82 6.60 0.05 -14.98
N LYS A 83 5.96 1.19 -15.16
CA LYS A 83 6.61 2.43 -15.61
C LYS A 83 7.78 2.83 -14.70
N ALA A 84 7.59 2.77 -13.37
CA ALA A 84 8.64 3.09 -12.42
C ALA A 84 9.84 2.13 -12.52
N VAL A 85 9.57 0.82 -12.59
CA VAL A 85 10.61 -0.20 -12.74
C VAL A 85 11.34 -0.05 -14.08
N GLU A 86 10.64 0.23 -15.19
CA GLU A 86 11.24 0.50 -16.49
C GLU A 86 12.10 1.75 -16.51
N ALA A 87 11.79 2.72 -15.63
CA ALA A 87 12.61 3.90 -15.39
C ALA A 87 13.76 3.65 -14.38
N GLY A 88 14.02 2.40 -13.98
CA GLY A 88 15.10 2.00 -13.06
C GLY A 88 14.85 2.36 -11.61
N LYS A 89 13.59 2.54 -11.19
CA LYS A 89 13.23 2.92 -9.82
C LYS A 89 12.74 1.70 -9.02
N ASN A 90 13.08 1.65 -7.74
CA ASN A 90 12.39 0.77 -6.80
C ASN A 90 10.97 1.27 -6.55
N VAL A 91 10.07 0.40 -6.12
CA VAL A 91 8.66 0.74 -5.94
C VAL A 91 8.13 0.24 -4.61
N LEU A 92 7.39 1.09 -3.91
CA LEU A 92 6.53 0.73 -2.80
C LEU A 92 5.08 1.00 -3.21
N ILE A 93 4.26 -0.03 -3.21
CA ILE A 93 2.85 0.04 -3.59
C ILE A 93 1.99 -0.06 -2.34
N GLU A 94 0.98 0.81 -2.19
CA GLU A 94 -0.04 0.59 -1.17
C GLU A 94 -0.78 -0.73 -1.42
N LYS A 95 -1.18 -1.35 -0.32
CA LYS A 95 -1.94 -2.62 -0.38
C LYS A 95 -3.37 -2.39 -0.94
N PRO A 96 -3.94 -3.39 -1.59
CA PRO A 96 -3.33 -4.61 -2.12
C PRO A 96 -2.45 -4.31 -3.33
N LEU A 97 -1.68 -5.29 -3.78
CA LEU A 97 -0.88 -5.17 -5.02
C LEU A 97 -1.76 -4.78 -6.22
N CYS A 98 -2.88 -5.47 -6.37
CA CYS A 98 -3.96 -5.22 -7.34
C CYS A 98 -5.21 -5.98 -6.90
N ASP A 99 -6.27 -5.92 -7.66
CA ASP A 99 -7.55 -6.63 -7.45
C ASP A 99 -7.78 -7.79 -8.43
N ASP A 100 -6.81 -8.06 -9.30
CA ASP A 100 -6.81 -9.20 -10.22
C ASP A 100 -5.64 -10.16 -9.95
N MET A 101 -5.95 -11.44 -9.74
CA MET A 101 -4.94 -12.45 -9.40
C MET A 101 -4.06 -12.83 -10.58
N ASP A 102 -4.58 -12.82 -11.79
CA ASP A 102 -3.80 -13.20 -12.96
C ASP A 102 -2.86 -12.04 -13.37
N GLU A 103 -3.31 -10.80 -13.25
CA GLU A 103 -2.45 -9.63 -13.36
C GLU A 103 -1.31 -9.66 -12.33
N ALA A 104 -1.60 -10.01 -11.07
CA ALA A 104 -0.59 -10.16 -10.02
C ALA A 104 0.46 -11.22 -10.37
N LYS A 105 0.03 -12.39 -10.87
CA LYS A 105 0.93 -13.47 -11.29
C LYS A 105 1.81 -13.07 -12.48
N GLU A 106 1.21 -12.41 -13.47
CA GLU A 106 1.93 -11.91 -14.64
C GLU A 106 2.96 -10.86 -14.22
N PHE A 107 2.59 -9.94 -13.35
CA PHE A 107 3.51 -8.94 -12.83
C PHE A 107 4.66 -9.58 -12.06
N ALA A 108 4.38 -10.53 -11.18
CA ALA A 108 5.41 -11.27 -10.45
C ALA A 108 6.35 -12.05 -11.38
N LYS A 109 5.83 -12.62 -12.49
CA LYS A 109 6.65 -13.26 -13.53
C LYS A 109 7.51 -12.24 -14.27
N TRP A 110 6.94 -11.09 -14.62
CA TRP A 110 7.64 -10.01 -15.31
C TRP A 110 8.77 -9.41 -14.46
N MET A 111 8.62 -9.38 -13.14
CA MET A 111 9.66 -8.90 -12.21
C MET A 111 10.87 -9.84 -12.07
N ARG A 112 10.76 -11.10 -12.51
CA ARG A 112 11.87 -12.07 -12.34
C ARG A 112 13.11 -11.63 -13.11
N GLY A 113 14.26 -11.61 -12.40
CA GLY A 113 15.56 -11.26 -12.98
C GLY A 113 15.81 -9.76 -13.14
N ARG A 114 14.88 -8.91 -12.70
CA ARG A 114 15.11 -7.46 -12.63
C ARG A 114 15.90 -7.09 -11.38
N SER A 115 16.67 -6.01 -11.48
CA SER A 115 17.43 -5.44 -10.36
C SER A 115 16.57 -4.64 -9.40
N GLU A 116 15.52 -3.99 -9.93
CA GLU A 116 14.58 -3.17 -9.20
C GLU A 116 13.75 -4.03 -8.25
N ARG A 117 13.38 -3.45 -7.12
CA ARG A 117 12.58 -4.12 -6.09
C ARG A 117 11.20 -3.49 -5.99
N VAL A 118 10.21 -4.35 -5.89
CA VAL A 118 8.82 -3.94 -5.64
C VAL A 118 8.38 -4.49 -4.30
N PHE A 119 7.88 -3.58 -3.45
CA PHE A 119 7.34 -3.88 -2.12
C PHE A 119 5.86 -3.53 -2.10
N VAL A 120 5.08 -4.31 -1.36
CA VAL A 120 3.69 -3.98 -1.02
C VAL A 120 3.62 -3.56 0.43
N SER A 121 2.92 -2.45 0.71
CA SER A 121 2.82 -1.84 2.03
C SER A 121 1.95 -2.66 3.00
N HIS A 122 2.45 -3.83 3.40
CA HIS A 122 1.87 -4.62 4.49
C HIS A 122 2.37 -4.12 5.84
N ASN A 123 1.93 -2.93 6.21
CA ASN A 123 2.43 -2.16 7.35
C ASN A 123 2.26 -2.86 8.71
N TYR A 124 1.30 -3.78 8.87
CA TYR A 124 1.15 -4.53 10.12
C TYR A 124 2.38 -5.37 10.47
N ARG A 125 3.14 -5.84 9.49
CA ARG A 125 4.41 -6.54 9.73
C ARG A 125 5.42 -5.75 10.55
N TYR A 126 5.32 -4.42 10.53
CA TYR A 126 6.27 -3.51 11.20
C TYR A 126 5.81 -3.04 12.57
N ARG A 127 4.69 -3.59 13.08
CA ARG A 127 4.25 -3.36 14.45
C ARG A 127 5.14 -4.13 15.42
N GLU A 128 5.60 -3.45 16.45
CA GLU A 128 6.52 -4.03 17.46
C GLU A 128 5.92 -5.26 18.15
N GLU A 129 4.62 -5.22 18.44
CA GLU A 129 3.91 -6.33 19.09
C GLU A 129 3.97 -7.60 18.25
N LEU A 130 3.80 -7.49 16.93
CA LEU A 130 3.86 -8.65 16.03
C LEU A 130 5.28 -9.21 15.91
N TRP A 131 6.29 -8.34 15.95
CA TRP A 131 7.68 -8.78 15.99
C TRP A 131 8.02 -9.51 17.29
N ARG A 132 7.50 -9.05 18.44
CA ARG A 132 7.66 -9.74 19.71
C ARG A 132 7.02 -11.12 19.70
N VAL A 133 5.78 -11.22 19.25
CA VAL A 133 5.08 -12.52 19.10
C VAL A 133 5.87 -13.44 18.18
N ARG A 134 6.29 -12.94 17.01
CA ARG A 134 7.08 -13.72 16.08
C ARG A 134 8.41 -14.19 16.68
N SER A 135 9.13 -13.33 17.35
CA SER A 135 10.38 -13.68 18.02
C SER A 135 10.18 -14.76 19.09
N GLY A 136 9.10 -14.68 19.87
CA GLY A 136 8.75 -15.70 20.86
C GLY A 136 8.40 -17.06 20.23
N ILE A 137 7.76 -17.06 19.06
CA ILE A 137 7.51 -18.29 18.29
C ILE A 137 8.85 -18.86 17.75
N GLU A 138 9.68 -18.03 17.14
CA GLU A 138 10.95 -18.46 16.53
C GLU A 138 11.99 -18.93 17.53
N SER A 139 12.01 -18.34 18.74
CA SER A 139 12.89 -18.76 19.83
C SER A 139 12.40 -20.02 20.57
N GLY A 140 11.16 -20.42 20.36
CA GLY A 140 10.53 -21.51 21.09
C GLY A 140 10.00 -21.10 22.47
N GLU A 141 10.12 -19.84 22.88
CA GLU A 141 9.60 -19.34 24.17
C GLU A 141 8.09 -19.56 24.34
N LEU A 142 7.34 -19.39 23.24
CA LEU A 142 5.90 -19.63 23.22
C LEU A 142 5.52 -21.09 22.93
N GLY A 143 6.49 -22.00 22.79
CA GLY A 143 6.25 -23.39 22.41
C GLY A 143 5.87 -23.55 20.93
N GLN A 144 5.28 -24.69 20.61
CA GLN A 144 4.81 -24.98 19.28
C GLN A 144 3.53 -24.20 19.00
N LEU A 145 3.48 -23.52 17.86
CA LEU A 145 2.29 -22.80 17.40
C LEU A 145 1.24 -23.80 16.90
N GLU A 146 0.14 -23.92 17.61
CA GLU A 146 -0.97 -24.83 17.30
C GLU A 146 -2.13 -24.11 16.63
N PHE A 147 -2.43 -22.89 17.07
CA PHE A 147 -3.60 -22.14 16.63
C PHE A 147 -3.35 -20.63 16.69
N VAL A 148 -3.90 -19.89 15.74
CA VAL A 148 -3.92 -18.42 15.73
C VAL A 148 -5.34 -17.97 15.43
N GLU A 149 -5.89 -17.15 16.31
CA GLU A 149 -7.19 -16.51 16.13
C GLU A 149 -7.02 -14.98 16.03
N LEU A 150 -7.80 -14.38 15.16
CA LEU A 150 -7.91 -12.92 15.06
C LEU A 150 -9.38 -12.56 14.99
N ASP A 151 -9.84 -11.79 15.99
CA ASP A 151 -11.16 -11.16 16.00
C ASP A 151 -11.02 -9.69 15.59
N TYR A 152 -11.62 -9.33 14.47
CA TYR A 152 -11.61 -7.95 13.98
C TYR A 152 -13.05 -7.47 13.77
N ARG A 153 -13.41 -6.40 14.47
CA ARG A 153 -14.74 -5.80 14.42
C ARG A 153 -14.63 -4.36 13.94
N ALA A 154 -15.25 -4.07 12.81
CA ALA A 154 -15.32 -2.72 12.26
C ALA A 154 -16.69 -2.48 11.62
N GLY A 155 -17.18 -1.26 11.76
CA GLY A 155 -18.36 -0.79 11.04
C GLY A 155 -17.98 -0.20 9.69
N MET A 156 -18.88 -0.29 8.73
CA MET A 156 -18.82 0.48 7.49
C MET A 156 -19.70 1.70 7.62
N THR A 157 -19.37 2.76 6.91
CA THR A 157 -20.14 4.00 6.91
C THR A 157 -20.42 4.47 5.50
N THR A 158 -21.56 5.12 5.33
CA THR A 158 -21.89 5.90 4.13
C THR A 158 -21.68 7.39 4.33
N ASP A 159 -21.22 7.82 5.51
CA ASP A 159 -20.92 9.22 5.79
C ASP A 159 -19.77 9.69 4.89
N PRO A 160 -19.98 10.69 4.02
CA PRO A 160 -18.97 11.21 3.14
C PRO A 160 -17.77 11.87 3.88
N ASN A 161 -17.92 12.16 5.15
CA ASN A 161 -16.85 12.73 5.97
C ASN A 161 -15.93 11.66 6.58
N GLU A 162 -16.36 10.40 6.59
CA GLU A 162 -15.56 9.27 7.05
C GLU A 162 -14.84 8.58 5.88
N HIS A 163 -13.57 8.91 5.69
CA HIS A 163 -12.81 8.46 4.52
C HIS A 163 -12.39 6.99 4.56
N ILE A 164 -12.12 6.44 5.75
CA ILE A 164 -11.50 5.10 5.88
C ILE A 164 -12.51 4.00 5.54
N TRP A 165 -13.73 4.11 6.05
CA TRP A 165 -14.77 3.08 5.91
C TRP A 165 -15.87 3.48 4.95
N ASN A 166 -15.66 4.56 4.20
CA ASN A 166 -16.66 5.03 3.24
C ASN A 166 -16.73 4.09 2.04
N ILE A 167 -17.89 3.46 1.87
CA ILE A 167 -18.19 2.56 0.75
C ILE A 167 -18.61 3.27 -0.54
N GLN A 168 -18.59 4.60 -0.56
CA GLN A 168 -18.89 5.37 -1.77
C GLN A 168 -17.71 5.40 -2.75
N GLY A 169 -18.00 5.78 -3.97
CA GLY A 169 -17.00 5.92 -5.01
C GLY A 169 -16.46 4.57 -5.51
N TRP A 170 -15.17 4.50 -5.78
CA TRP A 170 -14.53 3.31 -6.35
C TRP A 170 -14.50 2.12 -5.40
N ARG A 171 -14.38 2.37 -4.07
CA ARG A 171 -14.40 1.30 -3.06
C ARG A 171 -15.72 0.56 -3.01
N GLY A 172 -16.85 1.27 -3.07
CA GLY A 172 -18.17 0.65 -3.05
C GLY A 172 -18.50 -0.17 -4.30
N ARG A 173 -17.69 -0.08 -5.36
CA ARG A 173 -17.82 -0.90 -6.56
C ARG A 173 -17.04 -2.21 -6.49
N GLN A 174 -16.20 -2.36 -5.46
CA GLN A 174 -15.40 -3.58 -5.30
C GLN A 174 -16.28 -4.73 -4.76
N VAL A 175 -16.14 -5.87 -5.39
CA VAL A 175 -16.66 -7.12 -4.84
C VAL A 175 -15.81 -7.49 -3.63
N CYS A 176 -16.44 -7.73 -2.48
CA CYS A 176 -15.74 -8.10 -1.24
C CYS A 176 -14.70 -7.05 -0.78
N MET A 177 -15.08 -5.77 -0.77
CA MET A 177 -14.19 -4.67 -0.36
C MET A 177 -13.44 -4.96 0.94
N GLN A 178 -14.10 -5.55 1.95
CA GLN A 178 -13.50 -5.88 3.24
C GLN A 178 -12.31 -6.85 3.10
N VAL A 179 -12.35 -7.76 2.13
CA VAL A 179 -11.26 -8.71 1.88
C VAL A 179 -10.02 -7.96 1.37
N TYR A 180 -10.20 -7.07 0.40
CA TYR A 180 -9.10 -6.31 -0.20
C TYR A 180 -8.57 -5.19 0.70
N GLU A 181 -9.46 -4.52 1.45
CA GLU A 181 -9.05 -3.36 2.25
C GLU A 181 -8.60 -3.74 3.66
N VAL A 182 -9.15 -4.80 4.25
CA VAL A 182 -8.95 -5.15 5.65
C VAL A 182 -8.34 -6.54 5.80
N CYS A 183 -9.00 -7.59 5.29
CA CYS A 183 -8.54 -8.96 5.51
C CYS A 183 -7.18 -9.25 4.88
N ILE A 184 -6.77 -8.49 3.88
CA ILE A 184 -5.43 -8.58 3.30
C ILE A 184 -4.32 -8.42 4.36
N HIS A 185 -4.51 -7.53 5.33
CA HIS A 185 -3.59 -7.37 6.45
C HIS A 185 -3.55 -8.60 7.36
N HIS A 186 -4.72 -9.23 7.57
CA HIS A 186 -4.84 -10.42 8.41
C HIS A 186 -4.18 -11.63 7.75
N PHE A 187 -4.41 -11.84 6.46
CA PHE A 187 -3.76 -12.92 5.70
C PHE A 187 -2.25 -12.76 5.70
N ASP A 188 -1.77 -11.54 5.52
CA ASP A 188 -0.35 -11.24 5.57
C ASP A 188 0.23 -11.48 6.97
N MET A 189 -0.48 -11.08 8.02
CA MET A 189 -0.08 -11.28 9.41
C MET A 189 0.00 -12.76 9.76
N PHE A 190 -0.98 -13.59 9.37
CA PHE A 190 -0.90 -15.04 9.58
C PHE A 190 0.33 -15.63 8.91
N ARG A 191 0.61 -15.26 7.65
CA ARG A 191 1.80 -15.72 6.93
C ARG A 191 3.10 -15.24 7.61
N PHE A 192 3.09 -14.04 8.13
CA PHE A 192 4.23 -13.45 8.83
C PHE A 192 4.53 -14.19 10.14
N LEU A 193 3.53 -14.50 10.94
CA LEU A 193 3.68 -15.19 12.22
C LEU A 193 4.01 -16.66 12.05
N THR A 194 3.30 -17.37 11.15
CA THR A 194 3.47 -18.83 10.98
C THR A 194 4.61 -19.20 10.03
N ARG A 195 5.13 -18.26 9.22
CA ARG A 195 6.07 -18.51 8.11
C ARG A 195 5.57 -19.57 7.12
N SER A 196 4.27 -19.73 7.01
CA SER A 196 3.61 -20.75 6.19
C SER A 196 2.59 -20.13 5.24
N ASN A 197 2.30 -20.83 4.18
CA ASN A 197 1.20 -20.49 3.29
C ASN A 197 -0.07 -21.27 3.69
N ALA A 198 -1.24 -20.68 3.44
CA ALA A 198 -2.51 -21.37 3.62
C ALA A 198 -2.57 -22.59 2.71
N LYS A 199 -2.95 -23.74 3.27
CA LYS A 199 -3.20 -24.97 2.54
C LYS A 199 -4.63 -25.03 1.99
N SER A 200 -5.58 -24.54 2.77
CA SER A 200 -6.99 -24.45 2.41
C SER A 200 -7.62 -23.25 3.10
N VAL A 201 -8.69 -22.75 2.52
CA VAL A 201 -9.49 -21.64 3.06
C VAL A 201 -10.96 -22.05 3.03
N TYR A 202 -11.66 -21.73 4.12
CA TYR A 202 -13.11 -21.78 4.18
C TYR A 202 -13.60 -20.40 4.64
N ALA A 203 -14.58 -19.86 3.95
CA ALA A 203 -15.13 -18.54 4.29
C ALA A 203 -16.66 -18.57 4.22
N LEU A 204 -17.27 -17.86 5.16
CA LEU A 204 -18.70 -17.55 5.14
C LEU A 204 -18.83 -16.01 5.16
N GLY A 205 -19.70 -15.52 4.33
CA GLY A 205 -20.06 -14.11 4.29
C GLY A 205 -21.55 -13.93 4.16
N TRP A 206 -22.09 -12.92 4.81
CA TRP A 206 -23.47 -12.49 4.63
C TRP A 206 -23.53 -10.95 4.70
N ASN A 207 -24.55 -10.40 4.08
CA ASN A 207 -24.87 -8.98 4.19
C ASN A 207 -26.00 -8.86 5.20
N PRO A 208 -25.79 -8.26 6.37
CA PRO A 208 -26.89 -7.95 7.27
C PRO A 208 -27.83 -6.93 6.61
N GLU A 209 -29.12 -7.21 6.61
CA GLU A 209 -30.16 -6.27 6.15
C GLU A 209 -30.26 -5.04 7.04
#